data_ea3555f38685f0a12f9c290b24808cb6
#
_entry.id   ea3555f38685f0a12f9c290b24808cb6
#
_cell.length_a   1.000
_cell.length_b   1.000
_cell.length_c   1.000
_cell.angle_alpha   90.00
_cell.angle_beta   90.00
_cell.angle_gamma   90.00
#
_symmetry.space_group_name_H-M   'P 1'
#
loop_
_entity.id
_entity.type
_entity.pdbx_description
1 polymer ?
#
loop_
_entity_poly.entity_id
_entity_poly.type
_entity_poly.pdbx_seq_one_letter_code
_entity_poly.pdbx_strand_id
1 'polypeptide(L)'
;MTDFRSAKFYFIFRHLLVLVVMASPLAVNSQAQQEETSFHHEEDDAVTRGRIAFFQRDLPNLGGNGRACADCHMPRHDFQLSPAAAKARFDFLQWIRRFFPKADDPLFRPVDADDFRVNGENAKDFSNLIENGLVRVTMPLPPNVKLLDPATGQPSDETSIDLWRAVMPVRNVAITGPDNVLPIWPPAPRAPIGGLDPNGPNRQGGYQHDARFATLQEQARGALFAHAQVKTEPSVRMLDDLAAFQQTLFSSHGVRRLAEAITSGSTTFPDPDPELNELEQHGKQVFTRACAQCHGGTSHPSTSTPDATLVRPIVRYHNIQSACPRPAVDGFTPCPDRLNRNARTYQITLANGKTQTFTTDDPGRLLLTGQIADLGVLDSTNLRGISKTAPYFHNNSAATLEEVIDHYVALFKRAGRLNPPPNMPPIISSNGTELDRGFINDDEREALLAYLRKL
;
A
#
# COMPACT_ATOMS: atom_id res chain seq x y z
N MET A 1 -0.10 -64.46 13.16
CA MET A 1 -0.88 -63.94 14.29
C MET A 1 -0.86 -62.44 14.15
N THR A 2 -1.91 -61.94 13.56
CA THR A 2 -2.90 -60.91 13.92
C THR A 2 -2.25 -59.52 14.00
N ASP A 3 -2.38 -58.65 13.03
CA ASP A 3 -3.60 -57.98 12.47
C ASP A 3 -4.05 -56.76 13.31
N PHE A 4 -4.42 -55.69 12.60
CA PHE A 4 -5.13 -54.46 13.03
C PHE A 4 -4.30 -53.35 13.73
N ARG A 5 -4.09 -52.16 13.11
CA ARG A 5 -5.10 -51.13 12.81
C ARG A 5 -4.50 -49.99 11.99
N SER A 6 -4.75 -50.00 10.76
CA SER A 6 -4.78 -48.84 9.87
C SER A 6 -6.25 -48.37 9.78
N ALA A 7 -6.48 -47.08 9.66
CA ALA A 7 -7.75 -46.40 9.46
C ALA A 7 -8.45 -45.91 10.73
N LYS A 8 -8.33 -44.58 10.93
CA LYS A 8 -9.37 -43.64 11.37
C LYS A 8 -8.76 -42.29 11.80
N PHE A 9 -8.40 -41.47 10.81
CA PHE A 9 -8.26 -40.03 11.03
C PHE A 9 -8.54 -39.26 9.73
N TYR A 10 -9.70 -39.60 9.12
CA TYR A 10 -10.29 -38.81 8.04
C TYR A 10 -11.80 -38.91 8.22
N PHE A 11 -12.35 -38.09 9.14
CA PHE A 11 -13.79 -37.81 9.18
C PHE A 11 -14.10 -37.09 10.49
N ILE A 12 -13.91 -35.79 10.54
CA ILE A 12 -14.64 -34.84 11.41
C ILE A 12 -14.24 -33.45 10.91
N PHE A 13 -14.89 -32.95 9.87
CA PHE A 13 -15.11 -31.53 9.59
C PHE A 13 -16.00 -31.39 8.34
N ARG A 14 -17.16 -32.05 8.43
CA ARG A 14 -18.29 -31.77 7.54
C ARG A 14 -19.54 -32.08 8.32
N HIS A 15 -20.32 -31.10 8.63
CA HIS A 15 -21.66 -31.04 9.18
C HIS A 15 -21.73 -30.18 10.45
N LEU A 16 -21.84 -28.88 10.24
CA LEU A 16 -22.64 -27.97 11.07
C LEU A 16 -22.87 -26.67 10.32
N LEU A 17 -23.80 -26.64 9.42
CA LEU A 17 -24.54 -25.43 9.04
C LEU A 17 -25.70 -25.79 8.12
N VAL A 18 -26.78 -26.29 8.67
CA VAL A 18 -28.11 -26.14 8.10
C VAL A 18 -29.09 -26.20 9.26
N LEU A 19 -29.77 -25.15 9.44
CA LEU A 19 -31.14 -24.96 9.94
C LEU A 19 -31.23 -23.59 10.67
N VAL A 20 -31.81 -22.64 10.00
CA VAL A 20 -33.10 -22.06 10.36
C VAL A 20 -33.55 -21.16 9.21
N VAL A 21 -34.54 -21.59 8.50
CA VAL A 21 -35.47 -20.78 7.69
C VAL A 21 -36.87 -21.24 8.06
N MET A 22 -37.70 -20.34 8.45
CA MET A 22 -39.17 -20.26 8.23
C MET A 22 -39.71 -19.09 9.03
N ALA A 23 -40.30 -18.11 8.43
CA ALA A 23 -41.69 -17.84 8.10
C ALA A 23 -41.85 -16.33 7.83
N SER A 24 -42.24 -15.96 6.74
CA SER A 24 -43.50 -15.64 6.01
C SER A 24 -44.00 -14.19 6.14
N PRO A 25 -44.87 -13.67 5.26
CA PRO A 25 -44.62 -12.45 4.51
C PRO A 25 -45.63 -11.34 4.79
N LEU A 26 -45.28 -10.11 4.51
CA LEU A 26 -46.26 -9.06 4.13
C LEU A 26 -45.68 -8.26 2.96
N ALA A 27 -46.36 -8.34 1.84
CA ALA A 27 -46.12 -7.63 0.61
C ALA A 27 -46.52 -6.16 0.75
N VAL A 28 -45.60 -5.23 0.45
CA VAL A 28 -45.94 -3.89 0.01
C VAL A 28 -45.10 -3.58 -1.21
N ASN A 29 -45.73 -3.45 -2.34
CA ASN A 29 -45.20 -3.15 -3.63
C ASN A 29 -44.83 -1.67 -3.74
N SER A 30 -43.57 -1.36 -4.10
CA SER A 30 -43.23 -0.17 -4.87
C SER A 30 -42.04 -0.47 -5.75
N GLN A 31 -42.08 -0.09 -7.02
CA GLN A 31 -40.98 -0.29 -8.00
C GLN A 31 -39.65 0.27 -7.49
N ALA A 32 -39.66 1.36 -6.73
CA ALA A 32 -38.46 1.94 -6.14
C ALA A 32 -37.79 1.01 -5.09
N GLN A 33 -38.58 0.27 -4.29
CA GLN A 33 -38.05 -0.71 -3.34
C GLN A 33 -37.50 -1.96 -4.02
N GLN A 34 -38.02 -2.33 -5.19
CA GLN A 34 -37.45 -3.45 -5.98
C GLN A 34 -36.15 -3.09 -6.67
N GLU A 35 -35.97 -1.84 -7.12
CA GLU A 35 -34.70 -1.37 -7.67
C GLU A 35 -33.64 -1.26 -6.56
N GLU A 36 -33.98 -0.70 -5.42
CA GLU A 36 -33.07 -0.57 -4.27
C GLU A 36 -32.64 -1.93 -3.73
N THR A 37 -33.54 -2.89 -3.60
CA THR A 37 -33.23 -4.26 -3.17
C THR A 37 -32.43 -5.03 -4.23
N SER A 38 -32.64 -4.79 -5.51
CA SER A 38 -31.85 -5.43 -6.58
C SER A 38 -30.41 -4.88 -6.62
N PHE A 39 -30.21 -3.58 -6.39
CA PHE A 39 -28.90 -2.96 -6.30
C PHE A 39 -28.11 -3.50 -5.10
N HIS A 40 -28.70 -3.61 -3.91
CA HIS A 40 -28.03 -4.19 -2.75
C HIS A 40 -27.67 -5.66 -2.95
N HIS A 41 -28.52 -6.46 -3.59
CA HIS A 41 -28.21 -7.85 -3.91
C HIS A 41 -27.04 -7.99 -4.90
N GLU A 42 -26.96 -7.12 -5.88
CA GLU A 42 -25.88 -7.18 -6.89
C GLU A 42 -24.54 -6.71 -6.32
N GLU A 43 -24.55 -5.74 -5.40
CA GLU A 43 -23.38 -5.28 -4.66
C GLU A 43 -22.88 -6.35 -3.68
N ASP A 44 -23.73 -6.96 -2.88
CA ASP A 44 -23.41 -8.06 -1.98
C ASP A 44 -22.86 -9.27 -2.74
N ASP A 45 -23.40 -9.55 -3.93
CA ASP A 45 -22.89 -10.58 -4.82
C ASP A 45 -21.51 -10.22 -5.39
N ALA A 46 -21.25 -8.96 -5.77
CA ALA A 46 -19.95 -8.51 -6.27
C ALA A 46 -18.88 -8.62 -5.18
N VAL A 47 -19.16 -8.14 -3.96
CA VAL A 47 -18.27 -8.25 -2.80
C VAL A 47 -17.95 -9.72 -2.49
N THR A 48 -18.96 -10.59 -2.52
CA THR A 48 -18.78 -12.02 -2.27
C THR A 48 -17.91 -12.67 -3.33
N ARG A 49 -18.14 -12.41 -4.61
CA ARG A 49 -17.29 -12.92 -5.71
C ARG A 49 -15.88 -12.36 -5.63
N GLY A 50 -15.74 -11.07 -5.34
CA GLY A 50 -14.43 -10.43 -5.15
C GLY A 50 -13.65 -11.03 -3.99
N ARG A 51 -14.33 -11.32 -2.86
CA ARG A 51 -13.72 -12.05 -1.75
C ARG A 51 -13.25 -13.43 -2.17
N ILE A 52 -14.07 -14.19 -2.89
CA ILE A 52 -13.66 -15.51 -3.39
C ILE A 52 -12.42 -15.38 -4.27
N ALA A 53 -12.43 -14.47 -5.25
CA ALA A 53 -11.31 -14.25 -6.15
C ALA A 53 -10.02 -13.80 -5.42
N PHE A 54 -10.15 -12.98 -4.38
CA PHE A 54 -9.01 -12.50 -3.58
C PHE A 54 -8.28 -13.61 -2.82
N PHE A 55 -9.03 -14.65 -2.39
CA PHE A 55 -8.48 -15.80 -1.65
C PHE A 55 -8.20 -17.01 -2.53
N GLN A 56 -8.67 -17.01 -3.77
CA GLN A 56 -8.55 -18.16 -4.67
C GLN A 56 -7.19 -18.21 -5.36
N ARG A 57 -6.47 -19.30 -5.19
CA ARG A 57 -5.14 -19.52 -5.78
C ARG A 57 -5.18 -20.00 -7.22
N ASP A 58 -6.26 -20.67 -7.59
CA ASP A 58 -6.49 -21.17 -8.95
C ASP A 58 -7.67 -20.41 -9.55
N LEU A 59 -7.36 -19.29 -10.18
CA LEU A 59 -8.36 -18.45 -10.83
C LEU A 59 -8.78 -19.10 -12.15
N PRO A 60 -10.08 -19.44 -12.33
CA PRO A 60 -10.55 -20.15 -13.50
C PRO A 60 -10.17 -19.44 -14.80
N ASN A 61 -9.60 -20.20 -15.74
CA ASN A 61 -9.22 -19.75 -17.08
C ASN A 61 -8.13 -18.68 -17.18
N LEU A 62 -7.52 -18.26 -16.06
CA LEU A 62 -6.44 -17.26 -16.11
C LEU A 62 -5.06 -17.91 -16.24
N GLY A 63 -4.89 -19.13 -15.79
CA GLY A 63 -3.57 -19.72 -15.57
C GLY A 63 -2.83 -18.98 -14.46
N GLY A 64 -1.54 -19.19 -14.35
CA GLY A 64 -0.74 -18.49 -13.34
C GLY A 64 0.09 -19.44 -12.49
N ASN A 65 0.73 -18.88 -11.46
CA ASN A 65 1.67 -19.59 -10.59
C ASN A 65 1.02 -20.14 -9.30
N GLY A 66 -0.30 -20.09 -9.19
CA GLY A 66 -1.05 -20.60 -8.03
C GLY A 66 -0.97 -19.67 -6.79
N ARG A 67 -0.74 -18.39 -6.97
CA ARG A 67 -0.76 -17.37 -5.91
C ARG A 67 -2.09 -16.62 -5.89
N ALA A 68 -2.65 -16.43 -4.70
CA ALA A 68 -3.78 -15.54 -4.45
C ALA A 68 -3.31 -14.18 -3.88
N CYS A 69 -4.16 -13.15 -3.94
CA CYS A 69 -3.89 -11.86 -3.29
C CYS A 69 -3.64 -12.03 -1.78
N ALA A 70 -4.43 -12.89 -1.12
CA ALA A 70 -4.33 -13.19 0.30
C ALA A 70 -3.03 -13.91 0.72
N ASP A 71 -2.23 -14.42 -0.22
CA ASP A 71 -0.93 -15.01 0.12
C ASP A 71 0.10 -13.94 0.54
N CYS A 72 0.00 -12.72 0.01
CA CYS A 72 0.77 -11.55 0.42
C CYS A 72 -0.04 -10.63 1.34
N HIS A 73 -1.28 -10.32 0.98
CA HIS A 73 -2.19 -9.50 1.80
C HIS A 73 -2.89 -10.35 2.85
N MET A 74 -2.16 -10.74 3.90
CA MET A 74 -2.63 -11.70 4.90
C MET A 74 -3.64 -11.09 5.86
N PRO A 75 -4.90 -11.59 5.96
CA PRO A 75 -5.93 -11.02 6.84
C PRO A 75 -5.56 -10.98 8.32
N ARG A 76 -4.76 -11.96 8.78
CA ARG A 76 -4.27 -12.02 10.17
C ARG A 76 -3.19 -10.98 10.49
N HIS A 77 -2.65 -10.31 9.48
CA HIS A 77 -1.64 -9.27 9.57
C HIS A 77 -2.15 -7.96 8.97
N ASP A 78 -3.43 -7.67 9.17
CA ASP A 78 -4.10 -6.46 8.66
C ASP A 78 -3.97 -6.26 7.14
N PHE A 79 -3.99 -7.37 6.37
CA PHE A 79 -3.85 -7.41 4.92
C PHE A 79 -2.53 -6.85 4.39
N GLN A 80 -1.48 -6.97 5.17
CA GLN A 80 -0.10 -6.70 4.72
C GLN A 80 0.81 -7.92 4.94
N LEU A 81 2.08 -7.80 4.58
CA LEU A 81 3.13 -8.79 4.79
C LEU A 81 4.25 -8.18 5.63
N SER A 82 4.50 -8.76 6.81
CA SER A 82 5.66 -8.42 7.61
C SER A 82 6.81 -9.42 7.40
N PRO A 83 8.08 -9.04 7.66
CA PRO A 83 9.22 -9.97 7.64
C PRO A 83 8.99 -11.17 8.56
N ALA A 84 8.44 -10.94 9.75
CA ALA A 84 8.14 -12.01 10.71
C ALA A 84 7.14 -13.02 10.16
N ALA A 85 6.10 -12.56 9.46
CA ALA A 85 5.11 -13.44 8.84
C ALA A 85 5.70 -14.23 7.67
N ALA A 86 6.52 -13.59 6.82
CA ALA A 86 7.22 -14.25 5.71
C ALA A 86 8.18 -15.31 6.25
N LYS A 87 8.99 -14.96 7.26
CA LYS A 87 9.93 -15.89 7.88
C LYS A 87 9.23 -17.08 8.52
N ALA A 88 8.16 -16.86 9.27
CA ALA A 88 7.41 -17.96 9.90
C ALA A 88 6.84 -18.94 8.87
N ARG A 89 6.31 -18.44 7.74
CA ARG A 89 5.85 -19.30 6.63
C ARG A 89 7.00 -20.07 5.99
N PHE A 90 8.16 -19.41 5.79
CA PHE A 90 9.34 -20.06 5.24
C PHE A 90 9.87 -21.16 6.15
N ASP A 91 10.03 -20.89 7.44
CA ASP A 91 10.50 -21.87 8.41
C ASP A 91 9.55 -23.08 8.48
N PHE A 92 8.24 -22.82 8.46
CA PHE A 92 7.23 -23.90 8.39
C PHE A 92 7.34 -24.70 7.08
N LEU A 93 7.51 -24.03 5.94
CA LEU A 93 7.72 -24.71 4.66
C LEU A 93 8.97 -25.58 4.69
N GLN A 94 10.10 -25.10 5.22
CA GLN A 94 11.33 -25.89 5.36
C GLN A 94 11.14 -27.07 6.32
N TRP A 95 10.37 -26.88 7.40
CA TRP A 95 10.08 -27.96 8.35
C TRP A 95 9.22 -29.05 7.69
N ILE A 96 8.14 -28.68 6.99
CA ILE A 96 7.24 -29.65 6.36
C ILE A 96 7.90 -30.42 5.21
N ARG A 97 8.85 -29.78 4.49
CA ARG A 97 9.61 -30.42 3.40
C ARG A 97 10.48 -31.58 3.85
N ARG A 98 10.80 -31.68 5.13
CA ARG A 98 11.50 -32.87 5.69
C ARG A 98 10.66 -34.13 5.59
N PHE A 99 9.33 -34.01 5.59
CA PHE A 99 8.39 -35.12 5.51
C PHE A 99 7.73 -35.21 4.14
N PHE A 100 7.53 -34.07 3.50
CA PHE A 100 6.90 -33.91 2.20
C PHE A 100 7.79 -33.04 1.29
N PRO A 101 8.80 -33.64 0.63
CA PRO A 101 9.80 -32.87 -0.14
C PRO A 101 9.22 -31.96 -1.23
N LYS A 102 8.02 -32.27 -1.73
CA LYS A 102 7.29 -31.48 -2.73
C LYS A 102 6.34 -30.45 -2.14
N ALA A 103 6.35 -30.27 -0.80
CA ALA A 103 5.53 -29.25 -0.18
C ALA A 103 5.88 -27.86 -0.75
N ASP A 104 4.85 -27.07 -0.97
CA ASP A 104 4.93 -25.77 -1.61
C ASP A 104 4.14 -24.71 -0.82
N ASP A 105 4.59 -23.49 -0.87
CA ASP A 105 3.89 -22.33 -0.33
C ASP A 105 3.84 -21.23 -1.39
N PRO A 106 2.64 -20.77 -1.79
CA PRO A 106 2.48 -19.76 -2.84
C PRO A 106 3.15 -18.42 -2.59
N LEU A 107 3.52 -18.10 -1.35
CA LEU A 107 4.27 -16.89 -1.06
C LEU A 107 5.66 -16.92 -1.71
N PHE A 108 6.28 -18.11 -1.81
CA PHE A 108 7.65 -18.27 -2.33
C PHE A 108 7.63 -18.71 -3.79
N ARG A 109 7.14 -17.83 -4.67
CA ARG A 109 7.20 -18.02 -6.13
C ARG A 109 8.47 -17.41 -6.69
N PRO A 110 9.14 -18.08 -7.66
CA PRO A 110 10.39 -17.60 -8.26
C PRO A 110 10.34 -16.12 -8.68
N VAL A 111 9.19 -15.64 -9.15
CA VAL A 111 8.99 -14.24 -9.57
C VAL A 111 9.38 -13.21 -8.50
N ASP A 112 9.30 -13.54 -7.22
CA ASP A 112 9.70 -12.67 -6.11
C ASP A 112 11.03 -13.11 -5.46
N ALA A 113 11.82 -13.97 -6.12
CA ALA A 113 13.14 -14.32 -5.66
C ALA A 113 14.18 -13.26 -6.08
N ASP A 114 15.17 -13.05 -5.23
CA ASP A 114 16.25 -12.08 -5.44
C ASP A 114 17.10 -12.42 -6.68
N ASP A 115 17.24 -13.71 -6.98
CA ASP A 115 18.02 -14.24 -8.09
C ASP A 115 17.18 -14.54 -9.35
N PHE A 116 15.94 -14.02 -9.44
CA PHE A 116 15.05 -14.33 -10.56
C PHE A 116 15.59 -13.91 -11.93
N ARG A 117 16.24 -12.77 -12.06
CA ARG A 117 16.81 -12.31 -13.32
C ARG A 117 17.87 -13.26 -13.88
N VAL A 118 18.56 -13.97 -12.99
CA VAL A 118 19.64 -14.91 -13.37
C VAL A 118 19.10 -16.32 -13.55
N ASN A 119 18.22 -16.77 -12.66
CA ASN A 119 17.79 -18.16 -12.55
C ASN A 119 16.36 -18.41 -13.04
N GLY A 120 15.59 -17.37 -13.34
CA GLY A 120 14.19 -17.49 -13.82
C GLY A 120 13.33 -18.35 -12.90
N GLU A 121 12.62 -19.32 -13.48
CA GLU A 121 11.75 -20.22 -12.72
C GLU A 121 12.50 -21.17 -11.75
N ASN A 122 13.83 -21.20 -11.82
CA ASN A 122 14.67 -21.94 -10.87
C ASN A 122 15.20 -21.10 -9.71
N ALA A 123 14.81 -19.83 -9.64
CA ALA A 123 15.22 -18.92 -8.59
C ALA A 123 14.72 -19.38 -7.21
N LYS A 124 15.56 -19.21 -6.19
CA LYS A 124 15.32 -19.75 -4.83
C LYS A 124 15.80 -18.84 -3.70
N ASP A 125 16.44 -17.72 -4.01
CA ASP A 125 16.85 -16.75 -3.01
C ASP A 125 15.68 -15.82 -2.69
N PHE A 126 15.12 -15.93 -1.50
CA PHE A 126 14.03 -15.11 -1.00
C PHE A 126 14.48 -14.20 0.16
N SER A 127 15.73 -13.76 0.15
CA SER A 127 16.31 -12.99 1.25
C SER A 127 15.53 -11.69 1.50
N ASN A 128 15.19 -10.92 0.46
CA ASN A 128 14.39 -9.70 0.63
C ASN A 128 12.99 -9.99 1.19
N LEU A 129 12.35 -11.05 0.74
CA LEU A 129 11.03 -11.44 1.23
C LEU A 129 11.07 -11.88 2.70
N ILE A 130 12.06 -12.69 3.07
CA ILE A 130 12.16 -13.29 4.40
C ILE A 130 12.69 -12.29 5.45
N GLU A 131 13.73 -11.53 5.10
CA GLU A 131 14.42 -10.63 6.02
C GLU A 131 13.74 -9.25 6.11
N ASN A 132 13.16 -8.79 5.00
CA ASN A 132 12.64 -7.45 4.87
C ASN A 132 11.11 -7.40 4.65
N GLY A 133 10.45 -8.52 4.32
CA GLY A 133 9.02 -8.54 3.96
C GLY A 133 8.74 -7.81 2.64
N LEU A 134 9.71 -7.79 1.74
CA LEU A 134 9.61 -7.06 0.48
C LEU A 134 9.35 -8.02 -0.68
N VAL A 135 8.54 -7.57 -1.61
CA VAL A 135 8.27 -8.25 -2.89
C VAL A 135 8.96 -7.52 -4.04
N ARG A 136 9.29 -8.27 -5.08
CA ARG A 136 9.93 -7.72 -6.27
C ARG A 136 8.93 -6.99 -7.15
N VAL A 137 9.27 -5.79 -7.57
CA VAL A 137 8.49 -4.99 -8.52
C VAL A 137 9.39 -4.59 -9.68
N THR A 138 9.11 -5.10 -10.87
CA THR A 138 9.87 -4.72 -12.06
C THR A 138 9.26 -3.46 -12.69
N MET A 139 10.08 -2.44 -12.87
CA MET A 139 9.69 -1.16 -13.46
C MET A 139 10.51 -0.87 -14.73
N PRO A 140 9.88 -0.37 -15.81
CA PRO A 140 10.63 0.10 -16.96
C PRO A 140 11.45 1.33 -16.59
N LEU A 141 12.60 1.49 -17.23
CA LEU A 141 13.40 2.70 -17.14
C LEU A 141 12.88 3.72 -18.17
N PRO A 142 12.71 4.99 -17.78
CA PRO A 142 12.44 6.07 -18.74
C PRO A 142 13.58 6.19 -19.76
N PRO A 143 13.31 6.66 -20.97
CA PRO A 143 14.33 6.70 -22.04
C PRO A 143 15.58 7.52 -21.71
N ASN A 144 15.44 8.50 -20.82
CA ASN A 144 16.54 9.36 -20.36
C ASN A 144 17.23 8.87 -19.08
N VAL A 145 16.86 7.67 -18.58
CA VAL A 145 17.45 7.05 -17.37
C VAL A 145 18.16 5.77 -17.75
N LYS A 146 19.38 5.60 -17.28
CA LYS A 146 20.19 4.40 -17.46
C LYS A 146 20.67 3.87 -16.11
N LEU A 147 20.78 2.56 -15.99
CA LEU A 147 21.52 1.94 -14.89
C LEU A 147 23.02 2.00 -15.21
N LEU A 148 23.83 2.19 -14.20
CA LEU A 148 25.27 2.02 -14.33
C LEU A 148 25.67 0.61 -13.87
N ASP A 149 26.47 -0.04 -14.70
CA ASP A 149 27.10 -1.31 -14.35
C ASP A 149 28.02 -1.11 -13.14
N PRO A 150 27.84 -1.85 -12.05
CA PRO A 150 28.62 -1.64 -10.82
C PRO A 150 30.11 -1.97 -10.96
N ALA A 151 30.50 -2.79 -11.95
CA ALA A 151 31.87 -3.17 -12.16
C ALA A 151 32.63 -2.14 -13.03
N THR A 152 31.97 -1.54 -14.01
CA THR A 152 32.58 -0.63 -14.98
C THR A 152 32.20 0.83 -14.76
N GLY A 153 31.14 1.12 -14.05
CA GLY A 153 30.56 2.46 -13.91
C GLY A 153 29.97 3.02 -15.20
N GLN A 154 29.85 2.21 -16.25
CA GLN A 154 29.32 2.64 -17.54
C GLN A 154 27.80 2.37 -17.63
N PRO A 155 27.05 3.13 -18.43
CA PRO A 155 25.66 2.85 -18.70
C PRO A 155 25.44 1.43 -19.25
N SER A 156 24.50 0.70 -18.66
CA SER A 156 24.07 -0.61 -19.13
C SER A 156 22.97 -0.50 -20.19
N ASP A 157 22.72 -1.61 -20.91
CA ASP A 157 21.64 -1.73 -21.88
C ASP A 157 20.31 -2.18 -21.24
N GLU A 158 20.25 -2.26 -19.91
CA GLU A 158 19.03 -2.62 -19.22
C GLU A 158 17.93 -1.60 -19.46
N THR A 159 16.73 -2.09 -19.75
CA THR A 159 15.52 -1.29 -20.01
C THR A 159 14.53 -1.30 -18.86
N SER A 160 14.81 -2.08 -17.83
CA SER A 160 13.97 -2.20 -16.63
C SER A 160 14.81 -2.46 -15.39
N ILE A 161 14.27 -2.14 -14.24
CA ILE A 161 14.87 -2.36 -12.92
C ILE A 161 13.95 -3.16 -12.03
N ASP A 162 14.50 -4.00 -11.17
CA ASP A 162 13.79 -4.62 -10.05
C ASP A 162 13.97 -3.78 -8.80
N LEU A 163 12.84 -3.41 -8.22
CA LEU A 163 12.72 -2.73 -6.94
C LEU A 163 12.17 -3.70 -5.90
N TRP A 164 12.47 -3.43 -4.65
CA TRP A 164 12.00 -4.21 -3.51
C TRP A 164 11.10 -3.34 -2.65
N ARG A 165 9.80 -3.63 -2.64
CA ARG A 165 8.80 -2.81 -1.98
C ARG A 165 7.96 -3.60 -0.99
N ALA A 166 7.56 -2.95 0.09
CA ALA A 166 6.63 -3.49 1.06
C ALA A 166 5.26 -3.77 0.44
N VAL A 167 4.61 -4.81 0.91
CA VAL A 167 3.22 -5.10 0.57
C VAL A 167 2.32 -4.13 1.33
N MET A 168 1.69 -3.21 0.61
CA MET A 168 0.78 -2.22 1.22
C MET A 168 -0.48 -2.90 1.76
N PRO A 169 -0.99 -2.48 2.94
CA PRO A 169 -2.28 -2.95 3.42
C PRO A 169 -3.39 -2.55 2.45
N VAL A 170 -4.33 -3.47 2.19
CA VAL A 170 -5.52 -3.18 1.36
C VAL A 170 -6.69 -2.62 2.17
N ARG A 171 -6.50 -2.31 3.45
CA ARG A 171 -7.52 -1.63 4.26
C ARG A 171 -7.61 -0.16 3.89
N ASN A 172 -8.82 0.39 4.06
CA ASN A 172 -9.12 1.81 3.87
C ASN A 172 -8.90 2.33 2.44
N VAL A 173 -8.84 1.45 1.44
CA VAL A 173 -8.67 1.86 0.04
C VAL A 173 -9.83 2.74 -0.45
N ALA A 174 -11.00 2.62 0.13
CA ALA A 174 -12.17 3.46 -0.16
C ALA A 174 -11.94 4.95 0.18
N ILE A 175 -11.04 5.27 1.13
CA ILE A 175 -10.69 6.64 1.50
C ILE A 175 -9.28 7.05 1.07
N THR A 176 -8.55 6.17 0.38
CA THR A 176 -7.15 6.39 0.00
C THR A 176 -6.97 6.69 -1.49
N GLY A 177 -8.01 6.46 -2.30
CA GLY A 177 -7.95 6.58 -3.76
C GLY A 177 -7.62 7.99 -4.26
N PRO A 178 -7.45 8.15 -5.59
CA PRO A 178 -7.21 9.44 -6.22
C PRO A 178 -8.26 10.47 -5.81
N ASP A 179 -7.84 11.72 -5.60
CA ASP A 179 -8.73 12.78 -5.10
C ASP A 179 -9.89 13.11 -6.04
N ASN A 180 -9.76 12.83 -7.32
CA ASN A 180 -10.78 13.11 -8.34
C ASN A 180 -11.72 11.93 -8.60
N VAL A 181 -11.50 10.79 -7.95
CA VAL A 181 -12.33 9.60 -8.09
C VAL A 181 -12.84 9.23 -6.72
N LEU A 182 -14.01 9.72 -6.37
CA LEU A 182 -14.78 9.14 -5.28
C LEU A 182 -15.02 7.67 -5.62
N PRO A 183 -14.93 6.76 -4.64
CA PRO A 183 -15.40 5.40 -4.85
C PRO A 183 -16.90 5.50 -5.15
N ILE A 184 -17.24 5.46 -6.43
CA ILE A 184 -18.63 5.48 -6.92
C ILE A 184 -18.94 4.04 -7.31
N TRP A 185 -19.94 3.48 -6.69
CA TRP A 185 -20.55 2.25 -7.16
C TRP A 185 -21.74 2.58 -8.09
N PRO A 186 -21.85 2.00 -9.28
CA PRO A 186 -20.87 1.14 -9.96
C PRO A 186 -19.58 1.91 -10.32
N PRO A 187 -18.44 1.21 -10.41
CA PRO A 187 -17.16 1.86 -10.69
C PRO A 187 -17.25 2.69 -11.98
N ALA A 188 -16.65 3.88 -11.93
CA ALA A 188 -16.64 4.79 -13.08
C ALA A 188 -16.10 4.10 -14.35
N PRO A 189 -16.58 4.48 -15.56
CA PRO A 189 -16.08 3.93 -16.81
C PRO A 189 -14.54 4.03 -16.86
N ARG A 190 -13.92 2.95 -17.28
CA ARG A 190 -12.47 2.79 -17.31
C ARG A 190 -11.76 3.92 -18.06
N ALA A 191 -10.74 4.45 -17.43
CA ALA A 191 -9.68 5.09 -18.21
C ALA A 191 -8.95 4.01 -19.05
N PRO A 192 -8.51 4.32 -20.28
CA PRO A 192 -7.79 3.37 -21.11
C PRO A 192 -6.58 2.80 -20.36
N ILE A 193 -6.42 1.47 -20.41
CA ILE A 193 -5.23 0.79 -19.92
C ILE A 193 -4.07 1.27 -20.79
N GLY A 194 -3.17 2.01 -20.27
CA GLY A 194 -2.04 2.50 -21.04
C GLY A 194 -1.64 3.89 -20.65
N GLY A 195 -1.11 3.98 -19.52
CA GLY A 195 -0.45 5.19 -19.11
C GLY A 195 -1.44 6.22 -18.64
N LEU A 196 -1.43 6.28 -17.39
CA LEU A 196 -1.71 7.49 -16.70
C LEU A 196 -0.79 8.52 -17.31
N ASP A 197 -1.34 9.63 -17.80
CA ASP A 197 -0.51 10.80 -17.98
C ASP A 197 -0.01 11.18 -16.58
N PRO A 198 1.23 10.85 -16.21
CA PRO A 198 1.77 11.18 -14.90
C PRO A 198 1.87 12.69 -14.70
N ASN A 199 1.67 13.46 -15.76
CA ASN A 199 1.75 14.91 -15.84
C ASN A 199 0.38 15.56 -16.06
N GLY A 200 -0.71 14.80 -16.01
CA GLY A 200 -2.06 15.36 -16.12
C GLY A 200 -2.27 16.41 -15.00
N PRO A 201 -2.73 17.63 -15.36
CA PRO A 201 -2.72 18.80 -14.47
C PRO A 201 -3.59 18.66 -13.20
N ASN A 202 -4.37 17.59 -13.07
CA ASN A 202 -5.33 17.43 -11.98
C ASN A 202 -5.22 16.07 -11.27
N ARG A 203 -4.11 15.36 -11.44
CA ARG A 203 -3.99 14.04 -10.86
C ARG A 203 -3.20 14.06 -9.57
N GLN A 204 -3.90 13.88 -8.49
CA GLN A 204 -3.32 13.70 -7.17
C GLN A 204 -3.69 12.32 -6.64
N GLY A 205 -2.68 11.54 -6.23
CA GLY A 205 -2.85 10.22 -5.66
C GLY A 205 -3.11 9.10 -6.66
N GLY A 206 -3.20 7.90 -6.14
CA GLY A 206 -3.40 6.66 -6.87
C GLY A 206 -3.17 5.45 -5.98
N TYR A 207 -2.99 4.31 -6.61
CA TYR A 207 -2.68 3.06 -5.91
C TYR A 207 -1.25 2.62 -6.20
N GLN A 208 -0.64 1.91 -5.28
CA GLN A 208 0.78 1.60 -5.14
C GLN A 208 1.61 2.76 -4.57
N HIS A 209 2.82 2.48 -4.07
CA HIS A 209 3.70 3.47 -3.45
C HIS A 209 4.00 4.70 -4.31
N ASP A 210 3.98 4.55 -5.62
CA ASP A 210 4.25 5.61 -6.60
C ASP A 210 2.98 6.14 -7.28
N ALA A 211 1.80 5.68 -6.84
CA ALA A 211 0.50 6.06 -7.38
C ALA A 211 0.34 5.84 -8.90
N ARG A 212 1.00 4.79 -9.44
CA ARG A 212 0.97 4.51 -10.89
C ARG A 212 -0.37 4.03 -11.41
N PHE A 213 -1.26 3.53 -10.58
CA PHE A 213 -2.58 3.08 -10.96
C PHE A 213 -3.67 4.05 -10.48
N ALA A 214 -4.57 4.42 -11.41
CA ALA A 214 -5.68 5.33 -11.10
C ALA A 214 -6.86 4.61 -10.43
N THR A 215 -7.02 3.31 -10.68
CA THR A 215 -8.16 2.53 -10.19
C THR A 215 -7.69 1.25 -9.50
N LEU A 216 -8.53 0.71 -8.62
CA LEU A 216 -8.29 -0.60 -7.99
C LEU A 216 -8.30 -1.73 -9.02
N GLN A 217 -9.09 -1.60 -10.08
CA GLN A 217 -9.15 -2.55 -11.19
C GLN A 217 -7.79 -2.64 -11.92
N GLU A 218 -7.21 -1.49 -12.25
CA GLU A 218 -5.88 -1.44 -12.88
C GLU A 218 -4.80 -1.99 -11.93
N GLN A 219 -4.88 -1.65 -10.65
CA GLN A 219 -3.97 -2.18 -9.63
C GLN A 219 -4.09 -3.69 -9.52
N ALA A 220 -5.31 -4.22 -9.40
CA ALA A 220 -5.56 -5.66 -9.32
C ALA A 220 -5.08 -6.39 -10.57
N ARG A 221 -5.36 -5.85 -11.77
CA ARG A 221 -4.85 -6.37 -13.03
C ARG A 221 -3.33 -6.42 -13.05
N GLY A 222 -2.67 -5.32 -12.69
CA GLY A 222 -1.22 -5.25 -12.62
C GLY A 222 -0.62 -6.28 -11.66
N ALA A 223 -1.21 -6.46 -10.49
CA ALA A 223 -0.78 -7.45 -9.50
C ALA A 223 -0.99 -8.91 -9.99
N LEU A 224 -2.09 -9.20 -10.68
CA LEU A 224 -2.35 -10.52 -11.25
C LEU A 224 -1.29 -10.91 -12.28
N PHE A 225 -0.90 -9.98 -13.17
CA PHE A 225 0.18 -10.25 -14.13
C PHE A 225 1.56 -10.31 -13.48
N ALA A 226 1.88 -9.35 -12.60
CA ALA A 226 3.23 -9.24 -12.03
C ALA A 226 3.53 -10.34 -11.02
N HIS A 227 2.60 -10.64 -10.11
CA HIS A 227 2.86 -11.52 -8.97
C HIS A 227 2.20 -12.90 -9.07
N ALA A 228 0.97 -12.98 -9.61
CA ALA A 228 0.32 -14.26 -9.85
C ALA A 228 0.64 -14.86 -11.23
N GLN A 229 1.33 -14.09 -12.10
CA GLN A 229 1.79 -14.51 -13.43
C GLN A 229 0.66 -15.12 -14.27
N VAL A 230 -0.54 -14.52 -14.22
CA VAL A 230 -1.67 -14.96 -15.06
C VAL A 230 -1.32 -14.80 -16.53
N LYS A 231 -1.80 -15.72 -17.36
CA LYS A 231 -1.49 -15.79 -18.79
C LYS A 231 -2.62 -15.24 -19.66
N THR A 232 -3.80 -15.15 -19.08
CA THR A 232 -5.01 -14.66 -19.78
C THR A 232 -5.50 -13.39 -19.11
N GLU A 233 -6.05 -12.47 -19.91
CA GLU A 233 -6.61 -11.21 -19.41
C GLU A 233 -7.78 -11.48 -18.46
N PRO A 234 -7.74 -10.95 -17.20
CA PRO A 234 -8.88 -11.03 -16.30
C PRO A 234 -10.10 -10.31 -16.86
N SER A 235 -11.28 -10.88 -16.64
CA SER A 235 -12.50 -10.22 -17.07
C SER A 235 -12.73 -8.90 -16.31
N VAL A 236 -13.41 -7.95 -16.96
CA VAL A 236 -13.85 -6.69 -16.35
C VAL A 236 -14.57 -6.93 -15.04
N ARG A 237 -15.54 -7.86 -15.07
CA ARG A 237 -16.34 -8.23 -13.91
C ARG A 237 -15.47 -8.73 -12.74
N MET A 238 -14.47 -9.56 -13.00
CA MET A 238 -13.57 -10.03 -11.93
C MET A 238 -12.79 -8.89 -11.30
N LEU A 239 -12.30 -7.94 -12.10
CA LEU A 239 -11.59 -6.78 -11.59
C LEU A 239 -12.51 -5.84 -10.79
N ASP A 240 -13.74 -5.68 -11.23
CA ASP A 240 -14.78 -4.91 -10.50
C ASP A 240 -15.16 -5.59 -9.18
N ASP A 241 -15.35 -6.91 -9.19
CA ASP A 241 -15.62 -7.70 -8.01
C ASP A 241 -14.45 -7.62 -6.99
N LEU A 242 -13.21 -7.72 -7.45
CA LEU A 242 -12.02 -7.54 -6.60
C LEU A 242 -11.94 -6.14 -5.99
N ALA A 243 -12.26 -5.10 -6.77
CA ALA A 243 -12.29 -3.72 -6.29
C ALA A 243 -13.40 -3.53 -5.24
N ALA A 244 -14.60 -4.05 -5.51
CA ALA A 244 -15.73 -4.01 -4.59
C ALA A 244 -15.38 -4.65 -3.24
N PHE A 245 -14.78 -5.83 -3.23
CA PHE A 245 -14.34 -6.48 -1.99
C PHE A 245 -13.31 -5.63 -1.24
N GLN A 246 -12.29 -5.12 -1.89
CA GLN A 246 -11.24 -4.31 -1.24
C GLN A 246 -11.82 -3.04 -0.59
N GLN A 247 -12.82 -2.42 -1.22
CA GLN A 247 -13.51 -1.23 -0.70
C GLN A 247 -14.30 -1.50 0.59
N THR A 248 -14.62 -2.75 0.92
CA THR A 248 -15.27 -3.12 2.18
C THR A 248 -14.31 -3.30 3.36
N LEU A 249 -13.00 -3.23 3.13
CA LEU A 249 -11.99 -3.49 4.14
C LEU A 249 -11.60 -2.20 4.88
N PHE A 250 -12.04 -2.09 6.13
CA PHE A 250 -11.77 -0.94 6.99
C PHE A 250 -10.96 -1.31 8.23
N SER A 251 -10.14 -0.38 8.72
CA SER A 251 -9.37 -0.54 9.95
C SER A 251 -10.24 -0.35 11.21
N SER A 252 -11.33 0.40 11.10
CA SER A 252 -12.25 0.65 12.20
C SER A 252 -13.67 0.98 11.72
N HIS A 253 -14.63 0.91 12.63
CA HIS A 253 -16.02 1.36 12.38
C HIS A 253 -16.11 2.87 12.08
N GLY A 254 -15.24 3.68 12.70
CA GLY A 254 -15.18 5.12 12.44
C GLY A 254 -14.79 5.40 10.98
N VAL A 255 -13.77 4.71 10.48
CA VAL A 255 -13.33 4.83 9.09
C VAL A 255 -14.39 4.36 8.10
N ARG A 256 -15.14 3.28 8.42
CA ARG A 256 -16.25 2.83 7.59
C ARG A 256 -17.31 3.92 7.47
N ARG A 257 -17.81 4.48 8.58
CA ARG A 257 -18.81 5.56 8.56
C ARG A 257 -18.33 6.79 7.78
N LEU A 258 -17.04 7.10 7.88
CA LEU A 258 -16.45 8.17 7.11
C LEU A 258 -16.50 7.87 5.59
N ALA A 259 -16.14 6.65 5.18
CA ALA A 259 -16.21 6.23 3.79
C ALA A 259 -17.65 6.24 3.25
N GLU A 260 -18.60 5.77 4.03
CA GLU A 260 -20.05 5.81 3.71
C GLU A 260 -20.54 7.25 3.54
N ALA A 261 -20.14 8.17 4.42
CA ALA A 261 -20.49 9.59 4.31
C ALA A 261 -19.89 10.23 3.04
N ILE A 262 -18.65 9.90 2.68
CA ILE A 262 -18.01 10.37 1.45
C ILE A 262 -18.75 9.83 0.22
N THR A 263 -19.06 8.54 0.22
CA THR A 263 -19.71 7.87 -0.93
C THR A 263 -21.14 8.36 -1.15
N SER A 264 -21.86 8.65 -0.06
CA SER A 264 -23.24 9.19 -0.15
C SER A 264 -23.30 10.68 -0.53
N GLY A 265 -22.16 11.33 -0.70
CA GLY A 265 -22.12 12.78 -0.98
C GLY A 265 -22.54 13.64 0.21
N SER A 266 -22.39 13.14 1.44
CA SER A 266 -22.70 13.91 2.64
C SER A 266 -21.90 15.20 2.69
N THR A 267 -22.53 16.26 3.18
CA THR A 267 -21.87 17.55 3.44
C THR A 267 -21.24 17.62 4.84
N THR A 268 -21.46 16.58 5.67
CA THR A 268 -20.85 16.46 7.00
C THR A 268 -20.15 15.12 7.13
N PHE A 269 -18.93 15.14 7.64
CA PHE A 269 -18.14 13.93 7.82
C PHE A 269 -17.99 13.58 9.30
N PRO A 270 -18.28 12.34 9.70
CA PRO A 270 -18.03 11.90 11.07
C PRO A 270 -16.53 11.87 11.36
N ASP A 271 -16.14 12.24 12.57
CA ASP A 271 -14.79 12.01 13.05
C ASP A 271 -14.52 10.49 13.12
N PRO A 272 -13.54 9.97 12.39
CA PRO A 272 -13.23 8.54 12.42
C PRO A 272 -12.40 8.13 13.63
N ASP A 273 -11.89 9.10 14.42
CA ASP A 273 -11.05 8.79 15.57
C ASP A 273 -11.89 8.08 16.65
N PRO A 274 -11.28 7.14 17.40
CA PRO A 274 -11.89 6.62 18.62
C PRO A 274 -11.89 7.70 19.71
N GLU A 275 -12.46 7.38 20.85
CA GLU A 275 -12.33 8.24 22.04
C GLU A 275 -10.86 8.37 22.44
N LEU A 276 -10.41 9.61 22.63
CA LEU A 276 -9.03 9.97 22.93
C LEU A 276 -8.92 10.51 24.37
N ASN A 277 -7.91 10.07 25.10
CA ASN A 277 -7.51 10.68 26.35
C ASN A 277 -6.73 12.00 26.14
N GLU A 278 -6.35 12.69 27.22
CA GLU A 278 -5.67 13.99 27.13
C GLU A 278 -4.34 13.92 26.36
N LEU A 279 -3.52 12.89 26.59
CA LEU A 279 -2.25 12.71 25.88
C LEU A 279 -2.47 12.46 24.39
N GLU A 280 -3.44 11.63 24.04
CA GLU A 280 -3.81 11.31 22.65
C GLU A 280 -4.42 12.54 21.95
N GLN A 281 -5.19 13.36 22.67
CA GLN A 281 -5.72 14.63 22.13
C GLN A 281 -4.58 15.63 21.85
N HIS A 282 -3.61 15.73 22.75
CA HIS A 282 -2.40 16.51 22.49
C HIS A 282 -1.66 15.98 21.27
N GLY A 283 -1.51 14.66 21.15
CA GLY A 283 -0.91 14.01 19.97
C GLY A 283 -1.66 14.31 18.66
N LYS A 284 -3.00 14.37 18.70
CA LYS A 284 -3.83 14.78 17.56
C LYS A 284 -3.56 16.24 17.16
N GLN A 285 -3.33 17.14 18.10
CA GLN A 285 -2.96 18.54 17.81
C GLN A 285 -1.59 18.61 17.14
N VAL A 286 -0.59 17.86 17.64
CA VAL A 286 0.74 17.76 17.02
C VAL A 286 0.62 17.19 15.60
N PHE A 287 -0.15 16.11 15.42
CA PHE A 287 -0.42 15.51 14.10
C PHE A 287 -1.04 16.53 13.14
N THR A 288 -2.06 17.25 13.57
CA THR A 288 -2.75 18.25 12.75
C THR A 288 -1.79 19.33 12.27
N ARG A 289 -0.88 19.79 13.14
CA ARG A 289 0.13 20.79 12.80
C ARG A 289 1.21 20.25 11.87
N ALA A 290 1.77 19.07 12.17
CA ALA A 290 3.00 18.59 11.54
C ALA A 290 2.77 17.59 10.39
N CYS A 291 1.67 16.82 10.40
CA CYS A 291 1.49 15.66 9.54
C CYS A 291 0.27 15.75 8.61
N ALA A 292 -0.81 16.40 9.05
CA ALA A 292 -2.11 16.34 8.39
C ALA A 292 -2.11 16.90 6.95
N GLN A 293 -1.24 17.84 6.63
CA GLN A 293 -1.15 18.35 5.26
C GLN A 293 -0.79 17.28 4.23
N CYS A 294 0.04 16.30 4.65
CA CYS A 294 0.45 15.20 3.79
C CYS A 294 -0.38 13.94 4.01
N HIS A 295 -0.88 13.72 5.23
CA HIS A 295 -1.57 12.48 5.58
C HIS A 295 -3.08 12.63 5.80
N GLY A 296 -3.61 13.84 5.63
CA GLY A 296 -5.02 14.13 5.89
C GLY A 296 -5.38 14.13 7.38
N GLY A 297 -6.54 14.63 7.71
CA GLY A 297 -7.04 14.65 9.08
C GLY A 297 -8.35 15.41 9.18
N THR A 298 -9.17 15.10 10.18
CA THR A 298 -10.48 15.70 10.40
C THR A 298 -10.42 17.14 10.96
N SER A 299 -9.24 17.65 11.24
CA SER A 299 -9.07 18.91 11.99
C SER A 299 -8.32 19.98 11.21
N HIS A 300 -8.69 20.26 9.97
CA HIS A 300 -8.15 21.47 9.34
C HIS A 300 -9.01 22.69 9.74
N PRO A 301 -8.47 23.64 10.54
CA PRO A 301 -9.29 24.74 11.10
C PRO A 301 -9.68 25.81 10.09
N SER A 302 -9.26 25.73 8.82
CA SER A 302 -9.38 26.84 7.87
C SER A 302 -10.52 26.75 6.86
N THR A 303 -11.30 25.65 6.85
CA THR A 303 -12.41 25.53 5.91
C THR A 303 -13.72 25.29 6.61
N SER A 304 -14.60 26.28 6.53
CA SER A 304 -16.01 26.19 6.95
C SER A 304 -16.86 25.31 6.02
N THR A 305 -16.26 24.69 5.00
CA THR A 305 -16.87 23.72 4.11
C THR A 305 -16.32 22.35 4.40
N PRO A 306 -17.17 21.34 4.58
CA PRO A 306 -16.77 19.95 4.67
C PRO A 306 -16.11 19.58 3.34
N ASP A 307 -14.80 19.52 3.31
CA ASP A 307 -14.06 19.20 2.13
C ASP A 307 -13.55 17.75 2.24
N ALA A 308 -13.70 16.97 1.19
CA ALA A 308 -13.09 15.67 1.09
C ALA A 308 -11.56 15.72 1.29
N THR A 309 -10.94 16.89 1.13
CA THR A 309 -9.54 17.14 1.48
C THR A 309 -9.24 16.96 2.97
N LEU A 310 -10.22 17.09 3.86
CA LEU A 310 -10.04 16.79 5.29
C LEU A 310 -9.74 15.31 5.57
N VAL A 311 -10.13 14.45 4.67
CA VAL A 311 -9.92 13.00 4.76
C VAL A 311 -8.70 12.57 3.97
N ARG A 312 -8.32 13.37 2.97
CA ARG A 312 -7.25 13.09 2.03
C ARG A 312 -6.12 14.10 2.17
N PRO A 313 -4.90 13.71 1.88
CA PRO A 313 -3.76 14.64 1.92
C PRO A 313 -3.94 15.78 0.92
N ILE A 314 -3.60 16.99 1.34
CA ILE A 314 -3.57 18.16 0.46
C ILE A 314 -2.40 18.06 -0.52
N VAL A 315 -1.29 17.54 -0.05
CA VAL A 315 -0.10 17.29 -0.87
C VAL A 315 0.22 15.81 -0.84
N ARG A 316 0.20 15.19 -2.00
CA ARG A 316 0.25 13.73 -2.16
C ARG A 316 1.65 13.19 -2.42
N TYR A 317 2.48 13.94 -3.11
CA TYR A 317 3.75 13.43 -3.61
C TYR A 317 4.93 14.06 -2.90
N HIS A 318 5.68 13.25 -2.16
CA HIS A 318 6.80 13.72 -1.37
C HIS A 318 8.00 12.81 -1.44
N ASN A 319 9.19 13.41 -1.45
CA ASN A 319 10.41 12.73 -1.10
C ASN A 319 10.69 12.93 0.39
N ILE A 320 10.26 11.94 1.20
CA ILE A 320 10.54 11.92 2.64
C ILE A 320 11.90 11.30 2.97
N GLN A 321 12.73 11.04 1.98
CA GLN A 321 14.07 10.45 2.12
C GLN A 321 14.05 9.08 2.82
N SER A 322 12.99 8.30 2.62
CA SER A 322 12.89 6.94 3.16
C SER A 322 13.67 5.90 2.37
N ALA A 323 14.13 6.22 1.14
CA ALA A 323 14.95 5.35 0.32
C ALA A 323 16.36 5.14 0.89
N CYS A 324 17.01 4.05 0.51
CA CYS A 324 18.36 3.65 0.93
C CYS A 324 19.36 3.78 -0.23
N PRO A 325 20.63 4.12 0.03
CA PRO A 325 21.17 4.51 1.32
C PRO A 325 20.74 5.91 1.73
N ARG A 326 20.56 6.11 3.02
CA ARG A 326 20.32 7.45 3.57
C ARG A 326 21.63 8.14 3.86
N PRO A 327 21.74 9.45 3.61
CA PRO A 327 22.92 10.18 4.01
C PRO A 327 23.11 10.10 5.53
N ALA A 328 24.32 9.82 5.98
CA ALA A 328 24.70 9.82 7.40
C ALA A 328 24.79 11.27 7.92
N VAL A 329 23.65 11.98 7.99
CA VAL A 329 23.59 13.36 8.45
C VAL A 329 22.50 13.54 9.51
N ASP A 330 22.90 14.20 10.59
CA ASP A 330 22.03 14.88 11.55
C ASP A 330 20.73 14.17 11.98
N GLY A 331 20.84 12.96 12.51
CA GLY A 331 19.74 12.28 13.20
C GLY A 331 18.89 11.34 12.33
N PHE A 332 19.17 11.17 11.05
CA PHE A 332 18.56 10.06 10.30
C PHE A 332 19.08 8.73 10.79
N THR A 333 18.17 7.82 11.08
CA THR A 333 18.53 6.42 11.28
C THR A 333 19.15 5.87 10.00
N PRO A 334 20.38 5.35 10.03
CA PRO A 334 20.99 4.73 8.85
C PRO A 334 20.12 3.61 8.32
N CYS A 335 20.12 3.43 7.02
CA CYS A 335 19.48 2.26 6.45
C CYS A 335 20.17 0.99 6.95
N PRO A 336 19.42 -0.05 7.32
CA PRO A 336 19.99 -1.36 7.58
C PRO A 336 20.78 -1.87 6.38
N ASP A 337 21.93 -2.51 6.60
CA ASP A 337 22.79 -3.03 5.51
C ASP A 337 22.04 -3.98 4.58
N ARG A 338 21.10 -4.75 5.13
CA ARG A 338 20.23 -5.64 4.36
C ARG A 338 19.39 -4.93 3.28
N LEU A 339 19.09 -3.63 3.45
CA LEU A 339 18.38 -2.81 2.47
C LEU A 339 19.36 -2.07 1.54
N ASN A 340 20.53 -1.66 2.03
CA ASN A 340 21.54 -0.99 1.22
C ASN A 340 21.97 -1.86 0.02
N ARG A 341 21.94 -3.19 0.13
CA ARG A 341 22.27 -4.11 -0.97
C ARG A 341 21.33 -3.97 -2.18
N ASN A 342 20.11 -3.43 -1.99
CA ASN A 342 19.15 -3.21 -3.06
C ASN A 342 19.44 -1.93 -3.87
N ALA A 343 20.32 -1.06 -3.38
CA ALA A 343 20.64 0.19 -4.05
C ALA A 343 21.34 -0.06 -5.39
N ARG A 344 20.97 0.75 -6.37
CA ARG A 344 21.59 0.77 -7.71
C ARG A 344 22.00 2.19 -8.05
N THR A 345 22.99 2.32 -8.88
CA THR A 345 23.42 3.63 -9.39
C THR A 345 22.81 3.88 -10.75
N TYR A 346 22.25 5.05 -10.88
CA TYR A 346 21.54 5.52 -12.07
C TYR A 346 22.22 6.75 -12.64
N GLN A 347 22.12 6.91 -13.94
CA GLN A 347 22.43 8.12 -14.65
C GLN A 347 21.17 8.65 -15.33
N ILE A 348 20.87 9.92 -15.11
CA ILE A 348 19.78 10.62 -15.81
C ILE A 348 20.33 11.68 -16.74
N THR A 349 19.79 11.76 -17.95
CA THR A 349 20.04 12.86 -18.86
C THR A 349 18.94 13.90 -18.66
N LEU A 350 19.35 15.12 -18.25
CA LEU A 350 18.46 16.22 -18.01
C LEU A 350 18.05 16.92 -19.34
N ALA A 351 17.00 17.74 -19.31
CA ALA A 351 16.50 18.46 -20.49
C ALA A 351 17.56 19.38 -21.16
N ASN A 352 18.55 19.84 -20.40
CA ASN A 352 19.69 20.64 -20.90
C ASN A 352 20.85 19.80 -21.45
N GLY A 353 20.68 18.48 -21.59
CA GLY A 353 21.67 17.54 -22.09
C GLY A 353 22.76 17.14 -21.08
N LYS A 354 22.79 17.72 -19.87
CA LYS A 354 23.72 17.33 -18.83
C LYS A 354 23.28 16.02 -18.18
N THR A 355 24.24 15.23 -17.74
CA THR A 355 24.01 14.00 -16.99
C THR A 355 24.22 14.22 -15.49
N GLN A 356 23.42 13.52 -14.70
CA GLN A 356 23.56 13.46 -13.25
C GLN A 356 23.46 12.01 -12.80
N THR A 357 24.26 11.62 -11.79
CA THR A 357 24.22 10.28 -11.20
C THR A 357 23.69 10.32 -9.78
N PHE A 358 23.00 9.26 -9.39
CA PHE A 358 22.49 9.05 -8.02
C PHE A 358 22.42 7.56 -7.70
N THR A 359 22.50 7.22 -6.42
CA THR A 359 22.39 5.83 -5.94
C THR A 359 21.22 5.73 -4.98
N THR A 360 20.30 4.79 -5.22
CA THR A 360 19.12 4.56 -4.39
C THR A 360 18.59 3.15 -4.59
N ASP A 361 17.91 2.61 -3.57
CA ASP A 361 17.13 1.37 -3.66
C ASP A 361 15.80 1.58 -4.40
N ASP A 362 15.25 2.81 -4.37
CA ASP A 362 14.01 3.15 -5.06
C ASP A 362 14.02 4.61 -5.58
N PRO A 363 14.05 4.81 -6.89
CA PRO A 363 13.94 6.14 -7.48
C PRO A 363 12.54 6.78 -7.38
N GLY A 364 11.52 6.04 -6.88
CA GLY A 364 10.15 6.53 -6.76
C GLY A 364 9.52 6.88 -8.10
N ARG A 365 8.78 7.99 -8.12
CA ARG A 365 8.06 8.48 -9.30
C ARG A 365 8.95 8.90 -10.47
N LEU A 366 10.24 9.10 -10.25
CA LEU A 366 11.18 9.35 -11.36
C LEU A 366 11.06 8.26 -12.44
N LEU A 367 10.81 7.00 -12.06
CA LEU A 367 10.61 5.91 -13.02
C LEU A 367 9.34 6.04 -13.86
N LEU A 368 8.37 6.86 -13.44
CA LEU A 368 7.15 7.14 -14.19
C LEU A 368 7.29 8.37 -15.08
N THR A 369 8.00 9.39 -14.61
CA THR A 369 8.02 10.72 -15.20
C THR A 369 9.29 11.04 -15.98
N GLY A 370 10.39 10.37 -15.66
CA GLY A 370 11.72 10.71 -16.18
C GLY A 370 12.25 12.08 -15.67
N GLN A 371 11.61 12.69 -14.67
CA GLN A 371 11.98 14.00 -14.15
C GLN A 371 12.81 13.87 -12.87
N ILE A 372 13.95 14.54 -12.81
CA ILE A 372 14.83 14.50 -11.62
C ILE A 372 14.16 15.05 -10.38
N ALA A 373 13.19 15.94 -10.51
CA ALA A 373 12.42 16.47 -9.39
C ALA A 373 11.57 15.40 -8.69
N ASP A 374 11.28 14.29 -9.37
CA ASP A 374 10.51 13.17 -8.84
C ASP A 374 11.39 12.05 -8.27
N LEU A 375 12.70 12.28 -8.13
CA LEU A 375 13.60 11.31 -7.52
C LEU A 375 13.23 11.05 -6.06
N GLY A 376 12.97 9.77 -5.74
CA GLY A 376 12.60 9.31 -4.40
C GLY A 376 11.23 9.81 -3.92
N VAL A 377 10.44 10.42 -4.80
CA VAL A 377 9.08 10.88 -4.52
C VAL A 377 8.13 9.69 -4.53
N LEU A 378 7.33 9.57 -3.48
CA LEU A 378 6.29 8.55 -3.32
C LEU A 378 4.96 9.21 -2.95
N ASP A 379 3.87 8.46 -3.05
CA ASP A 379 2.54 8.90 -2.64
C ASP A 379 2.40 8.86 -1.11
N SER A 380 1.73 9.86 -0.56
CA SER A 380 1.42 9.92 0.86
C SER A 380 0.21 9.06 1.17
N THR A 381 0.40 8.10 2.07
CA THR A 381 -0.64 7.13 2.42
C THR A 381 -1.52 7.61 3.56
N ASN A 382 -2.74 7.06 3.63
CA ASN A 382 -3.60 7.18 4.80
C ASN A 382 -2.97 6.43 5.99
N LEU A 383 -2.99 7.05 7.18
CA LEU A 383 -2.41 6.47 8.39
C LEU A 383 -3.41 5.73 9.28
N ARG A 384 -4.68 5.58 8.86
CA ARG A 384 -5.68 4.86 9.63
C ARG A 384 -5.35 3.36 9.69
N GLY A 385 -5.23 2.83 10.91
CA GLY A 385 -4.81 1.45 11.16
C GLY A 385 -3.29 1.25 11.18
N ILE A 386 -2.49 2.33 11.14
CA ILE A 386 -1.02 2.26 11.09
C ILE A 386 -0.41 1.49 12.26
N SER A 387 -1.04 1.52 13.44
CA SER A 387 -0.55 0.79 14.63
C SER A 387 -0.42 -0.72 14.44
N LYS A 388 -1.07 -1.28 13.40
CA LYS A 388 -1.10 -2.73 13.12
C LYS A 388 -0.28 -3.12 11.89
N THR A 389 0.38 -2.16 11.24
CA THR A 389 0.99 -2.38 9.92
C THR A 389 2.51 -2.19 9.91
N ALA A 390 3.17 -2.43 11.05
CA ALA A 390 4.62 -2.48 11.10
C ALA A 390 5.20 -3.64 10.26
N PRO A 391 6.39 -3.50 9.65
CA PRO A 391 7.26 -2.31 9.61
C PRO A 391 6.79 -1.26 8.61
N TYR A 392 7.44 -0.09 8.62
CA TYR A 392 6.99 1.11 7.94
C TYR A 392 7.91 1.53 6.80
N PHE A 393 7.42 2.49 5.99
CA PHE A 393 7.97 2.96 4.73
C PHE A 393 7.85 1.94 3.60
N HIS A 394 8.08 2.39 2.37
CA HIS A 394 7.97 1.57 1.16
C HIS A 394 8.93 0.37 1.14
N ASN A 395 10.01 0.43 1.89
CA ASN A 395 11.06 -0.59 1.98
C ASN A 395 11.19 -1.23 3.38
N ASN A 396 10.20 -1.04 4.25
CA ASN A 396 10.20 -1.59 5.62
C ASN A 396 11.45 -1.19 6.44
N SER A 397 11.98 0.02 6.20
CA SER A 397 13.21 0.48 6.86
C SER A 397 13.03 1.01 8.28
N ALA A 398 11.80 1.23 8.74
CA ALA A 398 11.48 1.57 10.12
C ALA A 398 10.67 0.44 10.76
N ALA A 399 11.17 -0.13 11.84
CA ALA A 399 10.52 -1.26 12.52
C ALA A 399 9.38 -0.82 13.44
N THR A 400 9.43 0.41 13.96
CA THR A 400 8.48 0.92 14.95
C THR A 400 7.96 2.31 14.59
N LEU A 401 6.86 2.75 15.22
CA LEU A 401 6.34 4.11 15.06
C LEU A 401 7.30 5.15 15.64
N GLU A 402 8.07 4.80 16.67
CA GLU A 402 9.11 5.64 17.23
C GLU A 402 10.16 5.99 16.19
N GLU A 403 10.66 4.99 15.45
CA GLU A 403 11.62 5.18 14.36
C GLU A 403 11.03 6.03 13.22
N VAL A 404 9.74 5.87 12.93
CA VAL A 404 9.04 6.71 11.95
C VAL A 404 9.03 8.17 12.40
N ILE A 405 8.65 8.44 13.66
CA ILE A 405 8.63 9.82 14.19
C ILE A 405 10.04 10.41 14.19
N ASP A 406 11.04 9.65 14.65
CA ASP A 406 12.44 10.08 14.66
C ASP A 406 12.94 10.44 13.26
N HIS A 407 12.55 9.65 12.26
CA HIS A 407 12.83 9.95 10.84
C HIS A 407 12.22 11.29 10.42
N TYR A 408 10.95 11.56 10.74
CA TYR A 408 10.30 12.82 10.40
C TYR A 408 10.88 14.00 11.17
N VAL A 409 11.23 13.84 12.43
CA VAL A 409 11.92 14.88 13.23
C VAL A 409 13.26 15.25 12.58
N ALA A 410 14.05 14.26 12.15
CA ALA A 410 15.30 14.50 11.45
C ALA A 410 15.07 15.17 10.08
N LEU A 411 14.07 14.73 9.32
CA LEU A 411 13.69 15.34 8.04
C LEU A 411 13.34 16.81 8.20
N PHE A 412 12.51 17.16 9.17
CA PHE A 412 12.07 18.54 9.41
C PHE A 412 13.23 19.42 9.89
N LYS A 413 14.07 18.93 10.81
CA LYS A 413 15.30 19.65 11.24
C LYS A 413 16.21 19.97 10.06
N ARG A 414 16.32 19.05 9.10
CA ARG A 414 17.10 19.27 7.88
C ARG A 414 16.43 20.26 6.94
N ALA A 415 15.12 20.18 6.75
CA ALA A 415 14.37 21.10 5.89
C ALA A 415 14.41 22.56 6.40
N GLY A 416 14.39 22.74 7.72
CA GLY A 416 14.53 24.08 8.33
C GLY A 416 15.94 24.67 8.19
N ARG A 417 16.97 23.84 7.97
CA ARG A 417 18.37 24.30 7.76
C ARG A 417 18.75 24.50 6.30
N LEU A 418 18.08 23.78 5.42
CA LEU A 418 18.25 23.85 3.97
C LEU A 418 16.93 24.36 3.43
N ASN A 419 16.94 25.33 2.51
CA ASN A 419 15.71 25.74 1.82
C ASN A 419 14.78 24.56 1.62
N PRO A 420 13.51 24.63 2.05
CA PRO A 420 12.60 23.51 1.96
C PRO A 420 12.61 22.94 0.53
N PRO A 421 12.44 21.64 0.35
CA PRO A 421 12.31 21.07 -0.99
C PRO A 421 11.27 21.89 -1.77
N PRO A 422 11.48 22.17 -3.05
CA PRO A 422 10.65 23.11 -3.83
C PRO A 422 9.15 22.80 -3.83
N ASN A 423 8.76 21.59 -3.40
CA ASN A 423 7.37 21.13 -3.37
C ASN A 423 6.81 20.97 -1.94
N MET A 424 7.48 21.48 -0.91
CA MET A 424 6.95 21.42 0.45
C MET A 424 6.35 22.80 0.82
N PRO A 425 5.01 22.97 0.77
CA PRO A 425 4.40 24.26 1.08
C PRO A 425 4.68 24.64 2.55
N PRO A 426 4.87 25.93 2.86
CA PRO A 426 5.04 26.37 4.23
C PRO A 426 3.79 26.06 5.06
N ILE A 427 3.95 25.64 6.31
CA ILE A 427 2.85 25.62 7.25
C ILE A 427 2.66 27.04 7.76
N ILE A 428 1.51 27.61 7.47
CA ILE A 428 1.13 28.93 7.97
C ILE A 428 0.18 28.72 9.13
N SER A 429 0.51 29.29 10.29
CA SER A 429 -0.38 29.30 11.45
C SER A 429 -1.63 30.14 11.19
N SER A 430 -2.65 29.98 12.04
CA SER A 430 -3.89 30.74 11.96
C SER A 430 -3.70 32.26 12.02
N ASN A 431 -2.54 32.75 12.46
CA ASN A 431 -2.15 34.15 12.50
C ASN A 431 -1.24 34.60 11.33
N GLY A 432 -1.05 33.74 10.32
CA GLY A 432 -0.23 34.03 9.14
C GLY A 432 1.28 33.88 9.32
N THR A 433 1.74 33.34 10.47
CA THR A 433 3.16 33.09 10.71
C THR A 433 3.54 31.72 10.17
N GLU A 434 4.65 31.63 9.42
CA GLU A 434 5.22 30.36 9.01
C GLU A 434 5.66 29.59 10.25
N LEU A 435 5.06 28.41 10.45
CA LEU A 435 5.41 27.56 11.59
C LEU A 435 6.66 26.75 11.25
N ASP A 436 7.61 26.75 12.16
CA ASP A 436 8.75 25.85 12.10
C ASP A 436 8.27 24.40 12.25
N ARG A 437 8.17 23.69 11.14
CA ARG A 437 7.77 22.26 11.09
C ARG A 437 8.72 21.35 11.85
N GLY A 438 9.95 21.81 12.02
CA GLY A 438 11.06 21.03 12.52
C GLY A 438 11.03 20.77 14.01
N PHE A 439 10.11 21.35 14.73
CA PHE A 439 10.13 21.27 16.17
C PHE A 439 8.99 20.39 16.69
N ILE A 440 9.26 19.10 16.85
CA ILE A 440 8.52 18.19 17.71
C ILE A 440 9.45 17.95 18.90
N ASN A 441 9.11 18.49 20.06
CA ASN A 441 9.86 18.26 21.31
C ASN A 441 9.55 16.87 21.89
N ASP A 442 10.21 16.50 22.97
CA ASP A 442 10.08 15.15 23.54
C ASP A 442 8.66 14.86 24.04
N ASP A 443 7.98 15.85 24.67
CA ASP A 443 6.60 15.70 25.14
C ASP A 443 5.64 15.56 23.96
N GLU A 444 5.83 16.34 22.90
CA GLU A 444 5.05 16.25 21.67
C GLU A 444 5.29 14.93 20.93
N ARG A 445 6.53 14.42 20.98
CA ARG A 445 6.88 13.12 20.40
C ARG A 445 6.11 11.99 21.09
N GLU A 446 6.06 11.99 22.44
CA GLU A 446 5.30 11.02 23.20
C GLU A 446 3.79 11.11 22.90
N ALA A 447 3.26 12.32 22.89
CA ALA A 447 1.85 12.56 22.59
C ALA A 447 1.48 12.12 21.15
N LEU A 448 2.31 12.47 20.16
CA LEU A 448 2.12 12.06 18.77
C LEU A 448 2.14 10.52 18.62
N LEU A 449 3.07 9.86 19.31
CA LEU A 449 3.15 8.40 19.33
C LEU A 449 1.89 7.78 19.94
N ALA A 450 1.39 8.33 21.04
CA ALA A 450 0.14 7.87 21.66
C ALA A 450 -1.04 7.99 20.70
N TYR A 451 -1.14 9.09 19.97
CA TYR A 451 -2.19 9.29 18.96
C TYR A 451 -2.05 8.33 17.77
N LEU A 452 -0.86 8.17 17.18
CA LEU A 452 -0.64 7.26 16.05
C LEU A 452 -0.95 5.80 16.41
N ARG A 453 -0.75 5.41 17.66
CA ARG A 453 -1.12 4.08 18.16
C ARG A 453 -2.62 3.86 18.26
N LYS A 454 -3.41 4.93 18.29
CA LYS A 454 -4.88 4.89 18.29
C LYS A 454 -5.49 4.79 16.88
N LEU A 455 -4.80 5.31 15.88
CA LEU A 455 -5.25 5.23 14.49
C LEU A 455 -5.27 3.80 13.98
#